data_1ef24db03a2caa21c507852fcfaeda77
#
_entry.id   1ef24db03a2caa21c507852fcfaeda77
#
_cell.length_a   1.000
_cell.length_b   1.000
_cell.length_c   1.000
_cell.angle_alpha   90.00
_cell.angle_beta   90.00
_cell.angle_gamma   90.00
#
_symmetry.space_group_name_H-M   'P 1'
#
loop_
_entity.id
_entity.type
_entity.pdbx_description
1 polymer ?
#
loop_
_entity_poly.entity_id
_entity_poly.type
_entity_poly.pdbx_seq_one_letter_code
_entity_poly.pdbx_strand_id
1 'polypeptide(L)'
;MKIGHIEIKDSLQFLNTSLDTLVTNLEEYCKVKKKDNETFLDAKKRIFGNTYKYFKKEWSHLDDEAFNLLTRKGVYPYEYITSIDVLKEDKLPNIEDFNSELTGKGITDEDYKHVQKMWEIFGMETLEDLHNIYMTTDVMLLGDVFETFRGNIHKKYKLDPAHFVTAPGLTWTAGLKYTDIKLELMTDPDMHIFIDKALLGGVSMVCHPHAHANSGFIFYCDANNLYGWAMMQYLPTGGFQWVDPNSQDWKEKISNIEDEMGKGYFLEVDLHYPEYLHDLHDNFPCAPEKIKVDIDQLSPHQKKLKEQIKAGPATEKLVLTLHNKTNYILHHRNLKQYLELGLELKKVHRVLEFNQRAWLKKYIDLNTSFRKEALSKFEKDLFKLMNNAFFGKVGAIFMFMHFLIFTFSRPVKM
;
A
#
# COMPACT_ATOMS: atom_id res chain seq x y z
N MET A 1 -10.91 -12.31 12.43
CA MET A 1 -11.21 -13.25 13.53
C MET A 1 -12.50 -14.00 13.22
N LYS A 2 -12.60 -15.27 13.54
CA LYS A 2 -13.83 -16.07 13.27
C LYS A 2 -14.38 -16.62 14.59
N ILE A 3 -15.66 -16.39 14.85
CA ILE A 3 -16.37 -16.87 16.04
C ILE A 3 -17.62 -17.62 15.55
N GLY A 4 -17.56 -18.97 15.59
CA GLY A 4 -18.61 -19.81 15.01
C GLY A 4 -18.78 -19.55 13.53
N HIS A 5 -19.93 -19.06 13.12
CA HIS A 5 -20.25 -18.71 11.74
C HIS A 5 -20.02 -17.22 11.41
N ILE A 6 -19.67 -16.40 12.41
CA ILE A 6 -19.44 -14.97 12.25
C ILE A 6 -17.95 -14.75 11.94
N GLU A 7 -17.67 -14.04 10.86
CA GLU A 7 -16.34 -13.60 10.47
C GLU A 7 -16.21 -12.08 10.68
N ILE A 8 -15.34 -11.69 11.61
CA ILE A 8 -15.06 -10.28 11.91
C ILE A 8 -13.88 -9.86 11.04
N LYS A 9 -14.07 -8.80 10.26
CA LYS A 9 -13.07 -8.21 9.35
C LYS A 9 -12.77 -6.79 9.76
N ASP A 10 -11.52 -6.38 9.56
CA ASP A 10 -11.06 -5.04 9.81
C ASP A 10 -11.14 -4.21 8.51
N SER A 11 -11.92 -3.13 8.52
CA SER A 11 -12.08 -2.22 7.38
C SER A 11 -10.78 -1.50 7.02
N LEU A 12 -9.84 -1.34 7.97
CA LEU A 12 -8.52 -0.74 7.73
C LEU A 12 -7.71 -1.55 6.70
N GLN A 13 -7.98 -2.85 6.55
CA GLN A 13 -7.38 -3.70 5.52
C GLN A 13 -7.78 -3.32 4.08
N PHE A 14 -8.81 -2.50 3.93
CA PHE A 14 -9.28 -1.97 2.64
C PHE A 14 -9.07 -0.47 2.53
N LEU A 15 -9.27 0.27 3.60
CA LEU A 15 -9.30 1.74 3.65
C LEU A 15 -8.28 2.23 4.68
N ASN A 16 -7.00 2.17 4.30
CA ASN A 16 -5.86 2.48 5.18
C ASN A 16 -5.66 3.99 5.39
N THR A 17 -6.65 4.63 6.03
CA THR A 17 -6.57 6.04 6.46
C THR A 17 -7.54 6.27 7.63
N SER A 18 -7.44 7.42 8.30
CA SER A 18 -8.30 7.75 9.45
C SER A 18 -9.77 7.87 9.03
N LEU A 19 -10.68 7.55 9.96
CA LEU A 19 -12.12 7.71 9.75
C LEU A 19 -12.48 9.16 9.40
N ASP A 20 -11.85 10.12 10.04
CA ASP A 20 -12.02 11.55 9.74
C ASP A 20 -11.75 11.87 8.27
N THR A 21 -10.61 11.42 7.74
CA THR A 21 -10.28 11.59 6.31
C THR A 21 -11.29 10.89 5.40
N LEU A 22 -11.73 9.68 5.76
CA LEU A 22 -12.72 8.93 4.98
C LEU A 22 -14.06 9.63 4.93
N VAL A 23 -14.53 10.15 6.07
CA VAL A 23 -15.80 10.91 6.17
C VAL A 23 -15.74 12.20 5.37
N THR A 24 -14.64 12.96 5.48
CA THR A 24 -14.43 14.18 4.69
C THR A 24 -14.44 13.88 3.18
N ASN A 25 -13.76 12.83 2.76
CA ASN A 25 -13.76 12.40 1.35
C ASN A 25 -15.17 11.92 0.89
N LEU A 26 -15.94 11.31 1.79
CA LEU A 26 -17.31 10.88 1.51
C LEU A 26 -18.26 12.09 1.39
N GLU A 27 -18.06 13.13 2.18
CA GLU A 27 -18.82 14.37 2.04
C GLU A 27 -18.53 15.06 0.69
N GLU A 28 -17.26 15.11 0.27
CA GLU A 28 -16.89 15.60 -1.07
C GLU A 28 -17.56 14.74 -2.17
N TYR A 29 -17.58 13.41 -1.99
CA TYR A 29 -18.28 12.51 -2.88
C TYR A 29 -19.77 12.83 -3.00
N CYS A 30 -20.45 13.23 -1.92
CA CYS A 30 -21.85 13.67 -1.96
C CYS A 30 -22.06 14.86 -2.88
N LYS A 31 -21.14 15.86 -2.85
CA LYS A 31 -21.21 17.05 -3.72
C LYS A 31 -21.15 16.67 -5.20
N VAL A 32 -20.27 15.70 -5.53
CA VAL A 32 -20.06 15.26 -6.91
C VAL A 32 -21.17 14.33 -7.42
N LYS A 33 -21.73 13.48 -6.55
CA LYS A 33 -22.74 12.46 -6.92
C LYS A 33 -24.17 12.91 -6.67
N LYS A 34 -24.39 14.20 -6.54
CA LYS A 34 -25.72 14.80 -6.49
C LYS A 34 -26.47 14.52 -7.80
N LYS A 35 -27.73 14.06 -7.69
CA LYS A 35 -28.60 13.84 -8.85
C LYS A 35 -29.22 15.14 -9.33
N ASP A 36 -29.75 15.12 -10.55
CA ASP A 36 -30.54 16.23 -11.04
C ASP A 36 -31.75 16.47 -10.10
N ASN A 37 -31.99 17.74 -9.77
CA ASN A 37 -33.05 18.17 -8.82
C ASN A 37 -32.87 17.72 -7.35
N GLU A 38 -31.74 17.12 -6.97
CA GLU A 38 -31.41 16.78 -5.59
C GLU A 38 -30.64 17.92 -4.93
N THR A 39 -30.97 18.30 -3.69
CA THR A 39 -30.12 19.23 -2.92
C THR A 39 -28.84 18.54 -2.45
N PHE A 40 -27.85 19.31 -2.02
CA PHE A 40 -26.65 18.70 -1.40
C PHE A 40 -27.00 17.90 -0.15
N LEU A 41 -27.93 18.41 0.65
CA LEU A 41 -28.38 17.75 1.87
C LEU A 41 -29.12 16.43 1.56
N ASP A 42 -29.94 16.38 0.51
CA ASP A 42 -30.60 15.14 0.07
C ASP A 42 -29.56 14.08 -0.37
N ALA A 43 -28.53 14.53 -1.12
CA ALA A 43 -27.43 13.66 -1.51
C ALA A 43 -26.68 13.14 -0.28
N LYS A 44 -26.44 14.01 0.71
CA LYS A 44 -25.79 13.66 1.98
C LYS A 44 -26.65 12.64 2.77
N LYS A 45 -27.94 12.88 2.95
CA LYS A 45 -28.88 11.94 3.60
C LYS A 45 -28.95 10.57 2.90
N ARG A 46 -28.86 10.56 1.57
CA ARG A 46 -28.84 9.32 0.78
C ARG A 46 -27.54 8.53 0.94
N ILE A 47 -26.41 9.20 0.93
CA ILE A 47 -25.07 8.58 0.97
C ILE A 47 -24.69 8.21 2.40
N PHE A 48 -24.95 9.09 3.37
CA PHE A 48 -24.86 8.78 4.80
C PHE A 48 -26.16 8.12 5.30
N GLY A 49 -26.66 7.15 4.54
CA GLY A 49 -28.00 6.59 4.75
C GLY A 49 -28.13 5.76 6.01
N ASN A 50 -27.07 5.10 6.49
CA ASN A 50 -27.08 4.35 7.75
C ASN A 50 -27.11 5.31 8.94
N THR A 51 -26.24 6.32 8.94
CA THR A 51 -26.23 7.39 9.97
C THR A 51 -27.58 8.09 10.02
N TYR A 52 -28.12 8.55 8.88
CA TYR A 52 -29.40 9.23 8.83
C TYR A 52 -30.56 8.37 9.34
N LYS A 53 -30.67 7.12 8.88
CA LYS A 53 -31.78 6.22 9.25
C LYS A 53 -31.73 5.82 10.72
N TYR A 54 -30.54 5.55 11.24
CA TYR A 54 -30.36 5.18 12.66
C TYR A 54 -30.79 6.34 13.55
N PHE A 55 -30.17 7.51 13.39
CA PHE A 55 -30.44 8.64 14.27
C PHE A 55 -31.85 9.20 14.11
N LYS A 56 -32.44 9.11 12.90
CA LYS A 56 -33.86 9.50 12.73
C LYS A 56 -34.82 8.53 13.45
N LYS A 57 -34.46 7.29 13.60
CA LYS A 57 -35.24 6.32 14.36
C LYS A 57 -35.17 6.60 15.87
N GLU A 58 -33.96 6.83 16.38
CA GLU A 58 -33.71 7.11 17.79
C GLU A 58 -34.13 8.54 18.19
N TRP A 59 -33.96 9.51 17.29
CA TRP A 59 -34.26 10.94 17.44
C TRP A 59 -35.33 11.35 16.42
N SER A 60 -36.60 11.19 16.77
CA SER A 60 -37.72 11.43 15.84
C SER A 60 -37.76 12.85 15.27
N HIS A 61 -37.17 13.82 15.97
CA HIS A 61 -37.06 15.24 15.59
C HIS A 61 -35.72 15.64 14.98
N LEU A 62 -34.92 14.67 14.51
CA LEU A 62 -33.66 14.94 13.83
C LEU A 62 -33.84 15.92 12.68
N ASP A 63 -33.41 17.15 12.86
CA ASP A 63 -33.41 18.19 11.84
C ASP A 63 -32.14 18.19 11.00
N ASP A 64 -32.05 19.12 10.08
CA ASP A 64 -30.94 19.22 9.15
C ASP A 64 -29.65 19.68 9.83
N GLU A 65 -29.74 20.47 10.90
CA GLU A 65 -28.60 20.95 11.67
C GLU A 65 -27.99 19.81 12.50
N ALA A 66 -28.81 19.07 13.21
CA ALA A 66 -28.40 17.90 14.00
C ALA A 66 -27.77 16.82 13.06
N PHE A 67 -28.38 16.56 11.91
CA PHE A 67 -27.81 15.62 10.92
C PHE A 67 -26.44 16.07 10.41
N ASN A 68 -26.25 17.35 10.14
CA ASN A 68 -24.95 17.86 9.71
C ASN A 68 -23.86 17.72 10.77
N LEU A 69 -24.21 17.83 12.05
CA LEU A 69 -23.27 17.58 13.15
C LEU A 69 -22.85 16.12 13.21
N LEU A 70 -23.76 15.17 12.96
CA LEU A 70 -23.48 13.73 12.95
C LEU A 70 -22.66 13.24 11.75
N THR A 71 -22.61 14.01 10.68
CA THR A 71 -21.89 13.62 9.45
C THR A 71 -20.46 14.15 9.39
N ARG A 72 -19.88 14.43 10.54
CA ARG A 72 -18.48 14.76 10.78
C ARG A 72 -17.93 13.86 11.88
N LYS A 73 -16.66 13.47 11.77
CA LYS A 73 -15.97 12.79 12.88
C LYS A 73 -15.92 13.72 14.09
N GLY A 74 -16.48 13.28 15.19
CA GLY A 74 -16.44 13.98 16.48
C GLY A 74 -15.07 13.90 17.16
N VAL A 75 -14.87 14.76 18.16
CA VAL A 75 -13.73 14.65 19.09
C VAL A 75 -14.17 14.00 20.38
N TYR A 76 -13.24 13.32 21.07
CA TYR A 76 -13.53 12.59 22.29
C TYR A 76 -12.35 12.69 23.25
N PRO A 77 -12.57 12.94 24.55
CA PRO A 77 -11.52 13.14 25.56
C PRO A 77 -11.01 11.79 26.10
N TYR A 78 -10.25 11.06 25.28
CA TYR A 78 -9.82 9.68 25.57
C TYR A 78 -9.06 9.56 26.88
N GLU A 79 -8.11 10.45 27.16
CA GLU A 79 -7.25 10.41 28.33
C GLU A 79 -7.98 10.89 29.61
N TYR A 80 -9.03 11.70 29.44
CA TYR A 80 -9.87 12.16 30.56
C TYR A 80 -10.76 11.05 31.10
N ILE A 81 -11.27 10.17 30.26
CA ILE A 81 -12.15 9.07 30.62
C ILE A 81 -11.32 7.91 31.21
N THR A 82 -10.93 8.00 32.45
CA THR A 82 -10.08 6.99 33.14
C THR A 82 -10.88 5.86 33.81
N SER A 83 -12.17 6.05 33.98
CA SER A 83 -13.06 5.04 34.61
C SER A 83 -14.51 5.24 34.16
N ILE A 84 -15.37 4.23 34.42
CA ILE A 84 -16.80 4.30 34.14
C ILE A 84 -17.49 5.38 34.98
N ASP A 85 -16.95 5.70 36.16
CA ASP A 85 -17.54 6.72 37.03
C ASP A 85 -17.41 8.13 36.44
N VAL A 86 -16.38 8.42 35.67
CA VAL A 86 -16.22 9.69 34.94
C VAL A 86 -17.36 9.92 33.94
N LEU A 87 -17.93 8.87 33.38
CA LEU A 87 -19.07 8.99 32.45
C LEU A 87 -20.33 9.55 33.09
N LYS A 88 -20.43 9.56 34.43
CA LYS A 88 -21.57 10.13 35.20
C LYS A 88 -21.47 11.64 35.40
N GLU A 89 -20.35 12.26 35.01
CA GLU A 89 -20.19 13.71 35.15
C GLU A 89 -21.20 14.44 34.26
N ASP A 90 -21.80 15.51 34.83
CA ASP A 90 -22.89 16.28 34.25
C ASP A 90 -22.41 17.52 33.47
N LYS A 91 -21.16 17.55 33.08
CA LYS A 91 -20.55 18.68 32.35
C LYS A 91 -19.58 18.22 31.27
N LEU A 92 -19.50 19.00 30.22
CA LEU A 92 -18.49 18.83 29.19
C LEU A 92 -17.10 19.21 29.75
N PRO A 93 -16.04 18.36 29.62
CA PRO A 93 -14.68 18.69 29.99
C PRO A 93 -14.16 19.95 29.27
N ASN A 94 -13.15 20.60 29.83
CA ASN A 94 -12.50 21.73 29.19
C ASN A 94 -11.74 21.33 27.94
N ILE A 95 -11.41 22.28 27.07
CA ILE A 95 -10.70 22.02 25.81
C ILE A 95 -9.35 21.31 26.03
N GLU A 96 -8.66 21.60 27.14
CA GLU A 96 -7.38 21.00 27.53
C GLU A 96 -7.52 19.51 27.84
N ASP A 97 -8.68 19.04 28.28
CA ASP A 97 -8.97 17.65 28.62
C ASP A 97 -9.12 16.75 27.39
N PHE A 98 -9.19 17.36 26.19
CA PHE A 98 -9.17 16.66 24.90
C PHE A 98 -7.76 16.48 24.33
N ASN A 99 -6.71 16.79 25.07
CA ASN A 99 -5.34 16.56 24.64
C ASN A 99 -5.07 15.07 24.48
N SER A 100 -4.38 14.69 23.40
CA SER A 100 -3.99 13.32 23.15
C SER A 100 -2.51 13.12 23.47
N GLU A 101 -2.20 12.24 24.41
CA GLU A 101 -0.84 11.83 24.72
C GLU A 101 -0.19 11.11 23.52
N LEU A 102 -0.98 10.35 22.76
CA LEU A 102 -0.50 9.62 21.58
C LEU A 102 0.03 10.55 20.49
N THR A 103 -0.63 11.68 20.27
CA THR A 103 -0.26 12.63 19.21
C THR A 103 0.53 13.83 19.72
N GLY A 104 0.54 14.07 21.03
CA GLY A 104 1.08 15.26 21.69
C GLY A 104 0.35 16.55 21.30
N LYS A 105 -0.91 16.45 20.83
CA LYS A 105 -1.70 17.59 20.33
C LYS A 105 -3.06 17.62 21.02
N GLY A 106 -3.56 18.86 21.22
CA GLY A 106 -4.94 19.12 21.58
C GLY A 106 -5.86 19.19 20.36
N ILE A 107 -7.12 19.49 20.62
CA ILE A 107 -8.12 19.78 19.59
C ILE A 107 -8.15 21.28 19.24
N THR A 108 -8.76 21.63 18.12
CA THR A 108 -8.95 23.03 17.72
C THR A 108 -10.16 23.66 18.45
N ASP A 109 -10.20 25.00 18.51
CA ASP A 109 -11.38 25.73 19.01
C ASP A 109 -12.64 25.40 18.21
N GLU A 110 -12.50 25.11 16.92
CA GLU A 110 -13.62 24.73 16.05
C GLU A 110 -14.16 23.34 16.43
N ASP A 111 -13.28 22.39 16.73
CA ASP A 111 -13.66 21.05 17.19
C ASP A 111 -14.34 21.12 18.57
N TYR A 112 -13.84 21.97 19.46
CA TYR A 112 -14.45 22.15 20.77
C TYR A 112 -15.85 22.79 20.66
N LYS A 113 -16.03 23.81 19.82
CA LYS A 113 -17.35 24.38 19.53
C LYS A 113 -18.31 23.37 18.91
N HIS A 114 -17.79 22.47 18.09
CA HIS A 114 -18.60 21.41 17.51
C HIS A 114 -19.15 20.47 18.59
N VAL A 115 -18.32 20.00 19.53
CA VAL A 115 -18.81 19.12 20.60
C VAL A 115 -19.73 19.84 21.57
N GLN A 116 -19.48 21.13 21.88
CA GLN A 116 -20.40 21.96 22.67
C GLN A 116 -21.79 22.05 21.99
N LYS A 117 -21.81 22.29 20.69
CA LYS A 117 -23.06 22.36 19.93
C LYS A 117 -23.79 21.02 19.87
N MET A 118 -23.04 19.91 19.78
CA MET A 118 -23.61 18.57 19.89
C MET A 118 -24.24 18.35 21.27
N TRP A 119 -23.55 18.76 22.34
CA TRP A 119 -24.05 18.64 23.71
C TRP A 119 -25.40 19.34 23.87
N GLU A 120 -25.53 20.57 23.35
CA GLU A 120 -26.76 21.37 23.40
C GLU A 120 -27.89 20.77 22.54
N ILE A 121 -27.62 20.50 21.26
CA ILE A 121 -28.66 20.07 20.29
C ILE A 121 -29.20 18.68 20.63
N PHE A 122 -28.35 17.77 21.12
CA PHE A 122 -28.77 16.42 21.49
C PHE A 122 -29.24 16.34 22.94
N GLY A 123 -29.24 17.45 23.69
CA GLY A 123 -29.72 17.49 25.09
C GLY A 123 -28.94 16.57 25.98
N MET A 124 -27.61 16.51 25.84
CA MET A 124 -26.77 15.62 26.65
C MET A 124 -26.72 16.14 28.09
N GLU A 125 -26.94 15.25 29.05
CA GLU A 125 -26.92 15.57 30.47
C GLU A 125 -25.63 15.05 31.12
N THR A 126 -25.04 14.00 30.60
CA THR A 126 -23.85 13.36 31.14
C THR A 126 -22.80 13.03 30.04
N LEU A 127 -21.56 12.76 30.49
CA LEU A 127 -20.53 12.26 29.56
C LEU A 127 -20.87 10.87 28.98
N GLU A 128 -21.77 10.10 29.61
CA GLU A 128 -22.27 8.85 29.05
C GLU A 128 -23.08 9.12 27.76
N ASP A 129 -23.86 10.21 27.73
CA ASP A 129 -24.61 10.60 26.52
C ASP A 129 -23.64 10.97 25.39
N LEU A 130 -22.61 11.74 25.68
CA LEU A 130 -21.55 12.07 24.70
C LEU A 130 -20.87 10.80 24.21
N HIS A 131 -20.50 9.88 25.11
CA HIS A 131 -19.88 8.61 24.78
C HIS A 131 -20.74 7.79 23.83
N ASN A 132 -22.02 7.62 24.13
CA ASN A 132 -22.97 6.83 23.35
C ASN A 132 -23.18 7.42 21.96
N ILE A 133 -23.39 8.73 21.85
CA ILE A 133 -23.54 9.40 20.56
C ILE A 133 -22.24 9.32 19.76
N TYR A 134 -21.09 9.58 20.39
CA TYR A 134 -19.79 9.49 19.74
C TYR A 134 -19.54 8.10 19.15
N MET A 135 -19.67 7.05 19.97
CA MET A 135 -19.47 5.66 19.53
C MET A 135 -20.44 5.27 18.41
N THR A 136 -21.72 5.58 18.60
CA THR A 136 -22.74 5.24 17.58
C THR A 136 -22.47 5.97 16.26
N THR A 137 -22.12 7.24 16.32
CA THR A 137 -21.79 8.03 15.13
C THR A 137 -20.59 7.45 14.40
N ASP A 138 -19.52 7.10 15.09
CA ASP A 138 -18.33 6.50 14.49
C ASP A 138 -18.65 5.17 13.77
N VAL A 139 -19.44 4.31 14.42
CA VAL A 139 -19.86 3.03 13.80
C VAL A 139 -20.72 3.26 12.55
N MET A 140 -21.68 4.19 12.60
CA MET A 140 -22.56 4.47 11.47
C MET A 140 -21.80 5.14 10.32
N LEU A 141 -20.92 6.08 10.61
CA LEU A 141 -20.06 6.72 9.60
C LEU A 141 -19.13 5.72 8.92
N LEU A 142 -18.52 4.81 9.69
CA LEU A 142 -17.70 3.75 9.11
C LEU A 142 -18.53 2.82 8.21
N GLY A 143 -19.77 2.51 8.63
CA GLY A 143 -20.73 1.76 7.83
C GLY A 143 -21.05 2.45 6.50
N ASP A 144 -21.34 3.75 6.50
CA ASP A 144 -21.65 4.52 5.29
C ASP A 144 -20.45 4.61 4.33
N VAL A 145 -19.24 4.82 4.87
CA VAL A 145 -17.98 4.80 4.09
C VAL A 145 -17.81 3.43 3.43
N PHE A 146 -17.94 2.35 4.20
CA PHE A 146 -17.72 0.99 3.71
C PHE A 146 -18.78 0.56 2.69
N GLU A 147 -20.06 0.89 2.92
CA GLU A 147 -21.15 0.61 1.95
C GLU A 147 -20.96 1.40 0.64
N THR A 148 -20.48 2.64 0.71
CA THR A 148 -20.16 3.42 -0.48
C THR A 148 -18.98 2.79 -1.24
N PHE A 149 -17.96 2.33 -0.53
CA PHE A 149 -16.85 1.57 -1.09
C PHE A 149 -17.33 0.29 -1.78
N ARG A 150 -18.16 -0.53 -1.10
CA ARG A 150 -18.77 -1.75 -1.66
C ARG A 150 -19.56 -1.47 -2.93
N GLY A 151 -20.43 -0.45 -2.91
CA GLY A 151 -21.24 -0.06 -4.05
C GLY A 151 -20.40 0.32 -5.27
N ASN A 152 -19.32 1.07 -5.09
CA ASN A 152 -18.40 1.46 -6.17
C ASN A 152 -17.64 0.24 -6.74
N ILE A 153 -17.13 -0.64 -5.89
CA ILE A 153 -16.44 -1.88 -6.33
C ILE A 153 -17.40 -2.81 -7.06
N HIS A 154 -18.60 -3.03 -6.50
CA HIS A 154 -19.60 -3.88 -7.15
C HIS A 154 -20.02 -3.35 -8.53
N LYS A 155 -20.22 -2.03 -8.63
CA LYS A 155 -20.60 -1.41 -9.91
C LYS A 155 -19.53 -1.60 -10.98
N LYS A 156 -18.24 -1.46 -10.65
CA LYS A 156 -17.11 -1.48 -11.59
C LYS A 156 -16.58 -2.89 -11.86
N TYR A 157 -16.45 -3.74 -10.83
CA TYR A 157 -15.76 -5.04 -10.95
C TYR A 157 -16.71 -6.23 -10.75
N LYS A 158 -17.98 -6.00 -10.35
CA LYS A 158 -18.94 -7.07 -10.03
C LYS A 158 -18.42 -8.03 -8.96
N LEU A 159 -17.76 -7.47 -7.96
CA LEU A 159 -17.24 -8.13 -6.77
C LEU A 159 -17.77 -7.42 -5.53
N ASP A 160 -17.99 -8.17 -4.45
CA ASP A 160 -18.33 -7.58 -3.15
C ASP A 160 -17.11 -7.65 -2.22
N PRO A 161 -16.56 -6.50 -1.78
CA PRO A 161 -15.45 -6.45 -0.83
C PRO A 161 -15.69 -7.23 0.46
N ALA A 162 -16.95 -7.37 0.90
CA ALA A 162 -17.28 -8.11 2.11
C ALA A 162 -16.91 -9.61 2.04
N HIS A 163 -16.69 -10.17 0.85
CA HIS A 163 -16.23 -11.56 0.67
C HIS A 163 -14.70 -11.71 0.79
N PHE A 164 -13.97 -10.61 0.93
CA PHE A 164 -12.51 -10.61 1.02
C PHE A 164 -12.04 -10.22 2.43
N VAL A 165 -10.80 -10.56 2.76
CA VAL A 165 -10.17 -10.18 4.04
C VAL A 165 -9.38 -8.90 3.90
N THR A 166 -8.78 -8.65 2.72
CA THR A 166 -7.90 -7.51 2.47
C THR A 166 -8.06 -6.96 1.05
N ALA A 167 -7.70 -5.70 0.85
CA ALA A 167 -7.65 -5.07 -0.47
C ALA A 167 -6.76 -5.83 -1.47
N PRO A 168 -5.56 -6.33 -1.12
CA PRO A 168 -4.78 -7.17 -2.02
C PRO A 168 -5.51 -8.41 -2.55
N GLY A 169 -6.28 -9.10 -1.71
CA GLY A 169 -7.10 -10.25 -2.15
C GLY A 169 -8.21 -9.86 -3.11
N LEU A 170 -8.89 -8.75 -2.83
CA LEU A 170 -9.92 -8.19 -3.69
C LEU A 170 -9.37 -7.79 -5.07
N THR A 171 -8.26 -7.03 -5.08
CA THR A 171 -7.66 -6.51 -6.32
C THR A 171 -7.09 -7.62 -7.20
N TRP A 172 -6.48 -8.64 -6.59
CA TRP A 172 -6.02 -9.84 -7.29
C TRP A 172 -7.17 -10.54 -8.02
N THR A 173 -8.27 -10.80 -7.31
CA THR A 173 -9.44 -11.43 -7.91
C THR A 173 -10.06 -10.57 -9.01
N ALA A 174 -10.11 -9.24 -8.82
CA ALA A 174 -10.59 -8.31 -9.84
C ALA A 174 -9.71 -8.35 -11.11
N GLY A 175 -8.37 -8.36 -10.94
CA GLY A 175 -7.43 -8.44 -12.04
C GLY A 175 -7.54 -9.74 -12.82
N LEU A 176 -7.54 -10.89 -12.14
CA LEU A 176 -7.71 -12.20 -12.79
C LEU A 176 -9.05 -12.30 -13.53
N LYS A 177 -10.15 -11.87 -12.89
CA LYS A 177 -11.47 -11.86 -13.49
C LYS A 177 -11.55 -10.98 -14.75
N TYR A 178 -10.96 -9.79 -14.69
CA TYR A 178 -11.01 -8.84 -15.80
C TYR A 178 -10.15 -9.26 -16.99
N THR A 179 -8.97 -9.84 -16.72
CA THR A 179 -8.02 -10.26 -17.75
C THR A 179 -8.32 -11.65 -18.31
N ASP A 180 -9.16 -12.43 -17.63
CA ASP A 180 -9.47 -13.83 -17.94
C ASP A 180 -8.21 -14.70 -18.11
N ILE A 181 -7.14 -14.38 -17.37
CA ILE A 181 -5.86 -15.08 -17.44
C ILE A 181 -5.86 -16.31 -16.55
N LYS A 182 -5.30 -17.40 -17.05
CA LYS A 182 -4.93 -18.57 -16.27
C LYS A 182 -3.42 -18.53 -16.03
N LEU A 183 -3.03 -18.44 -14.77
CA LEU A 183 -1.63 -18.47 -14.35
C LEU A 183 -1.29 -19.86 -13.82
N GLU A 184 -0.14 -20.36 -14.22
CA GLU A 184 0.42 -21.58 -13.65
C GLU A 184 1.00 -21.28 -12.26
N LEU A 185 0.67 -22.13 -11.29
CA LEU A 185 1.29 -22.07 -9.97
C LEU A 185 2.59 -22.83 -9.98
N MET A 186 3.65 -22.13 -9.62
CA MET A 186 4.96 -22.77 -9.43
C MET A 186 4.91 -23.66 -8.18
N THR A 187 5.26 -24.92 -8.32
CA THR A 187 5.21 -25.93 -7.24
C THR A 187 6.58 -26.37 -6.75
N ASP A 188 7.64 -26.05 -7.50
CA ASP A 188 9.02 -26.37 -7.14
C ASP A 188 9.56 -25.39 -6.10
N PRO A 189 9.91 -25.84 -4.88
CA PRO A 189 10.47 -24.99 -3.83
C PRO A 189 11.77 -24.30 -4.23
N ASP A 190 12.62 -24.94 -5.04
CA ASP A 190 13.91 -24.37 -5.46
C ASP A 190 13.69 -23.18 -6.41
N MET A 191 12.69 -23.26 -7.28
CA MET A 191 12.30 -22.15 -8.15
C MET A 191 11.75 -20.98 -7.33
N HIS A 192 10.96 -21.24 -6.27
CA HIS A 192 10.49 -20.21 -5.38
C HIS A 192 11.63 -19.48 -4.67
N ILE A 193 12.56 -20.23 -4.05
CA ILE A 193 13.71 -19.65 -3.35
C ILE A 193 14.58 -18.85 -4.34
N PHE A 194 14.73 -19.34 -5.55
CA PHE A 194 15.50 -18.69 -6.61
C PHE A 194 14.89 -17.33 -6.97
N ILE A 195 13.58 -17.26 -7.22
CA ILE A 195 12.90 -16.00 -7.53
C ILE A 195 12.85 -15.07 -6.33
N ASP A 196 12.65 -15.58 -5.10
CA ASP A 196 12.63 -14.75 -3.89
C ASP A 196 13.95 -13.99 -3.69
N LYS A 197 15.07 -14.62 -4.00
CA LYS A 197 16.39 -13.96 -3.97
C LYS A 197 16.54 -12.88 -5.04
N ALA A 198 15.83 -12.97 -6.15
CA ALA A 198 15.80 -11.94 -7.20
C ALA A 198 14.92 -10.75 -6.86
N LEU A 199 14.02 -10.89 -5.86
CA LEU A 199 13.12 -9.81 -5.44
C LEU A 199 13.85 -8.85 -4.50
N LEU A 200 14.26 -7.73 -5.04
CA LEU A 200 14.88 -6.64 -4.29
C LEU A 200 13.87 -5.51 -4.12
N GLY A 201 13.88 -4.88 -2.94
CA GLY A 201 13.09 -3.67 -2.69
C GLY A 201 13.63 -2.44 -3.40
N GLY A 202 12.94 -1.30 -3.24
CA GLY A 202 13.45 -0.01 -3.73
C GLY A 202 14.65 0.44 -2.91
N VAL A 203 15.59 1.10 -3.60
CA VAL A 203 16.72 1.79 -2.97
C VAL A 203 16.44 3.28 -2.96
N SER A 204 16.67 3.93 -1.82
CA SER A 204 16.60 5.38 -1.68
C SER A 204 17.92 5.88 -1.11
N MET A 205 18.55 6.82 -1.80
CA MET A 205 19.80 7.43 -1.35
C MET A 205 19.86 8.89 -1.77
N VAL A 206 20.70 9.65 -1.09
CA VAL A 206 21.03 11.03 -1.45
C VAL A 206 22.37 11.01 -2.20
N CYS A 207 22.30 11.17 -3.53
CA CYS A 207 23.52 11.18 -4.36
C CYS A 207 24.29 12.49 -4.19
N HIS A 208 23.58 13.62 -4.14
CA HIS A 208 24.14 14.95 -3.97
C HIS A 208 23.52 15.65 -2.75
N PRO A 209 24.22 15.74 -1.61
CA PRO A 209 23.67 16.31 -0.37
C PRO A 209 23.34 17.80 -0.47
N HIS A 210 23.90 18.50 -1.45
CA HIS A 210 23.72 19.94 -1.62
C HIS A 210 23.52 20.28 -3.09
N ALA A 211 22.50 21.10 -3.37
CA ALA A 211 22.26 21.70 -4.69
C ALA A 211 21.95 23.18 -4.54
N HIS A 212 22.48 24.00 -5.44
CA HIS A 212 22.25 25.45 -5.47
C HIS A 212 21.90 25.90 -6.89
N ALA A 213 20.77 26.59 -7.03
CA ALA A 213 20.36 27.19 -8.30
C ALA A 213 21.01 28.57 -8.45
N ASN A 214 22.07 28.69 -9.21
CA ASN A 214 22.76 29.95 -9.44
C ASN A 214 21.97 30.90 -10.33
N SER A 215 21.57 30.46 -11.53
CA SER A 215 20.81 31.22 -12.52
C SER A 215 19.65 30.46 -13.16
N GLY A 216 19.24 29.36 -12.57
CA GLY A 216 18.18 28.48 -13.05
C GLY A 216 17.22 28.06 -11.94
N PHE A 217 16.68 26.85 -12.06
CA PHE A 217 15.76 26.28 -11.10
C PHE A 217 16.27 24.91 -10.62
N ILE A 218 16.01 24.59 -9.33
CA ILE A 218 16.09 23.22 -8.86
C ILE A 218 14.80 22.53 -9.26
N PHE A 219 14.91 21.46 -10.03
CA PHE A 219 13.76 20.70 -10.53
C PHE A 219 13.62 19.40 -9.74
N TYR A 220 12.49 19.24 -9.06
CA TYR A 220 12.14 17.99 -8.36
C TYR A 220 11.10 17.23 -9.18
N CYS A 221 11.43 16.00 -9.60
CA CYS A 221 10.55 15.16 -10.41
C CYS A 221 10.30 13.84 -9.71
N ASP A 222 9.07 13.34 -9.85
CA ASP A 222 8.65 12.01 -9.43
C ASP A 222 8.01 11.26 -10.60
N ALA A 223 8.35 9.99 -10.74
CA ALA A 223 7.77 9.13 -11.78
C ALA A 223 6.37 8.66 -11.36
N ASN A 224 5.35 9.19 -12.00
CA ASN A 224 3.97 8.85 -11.71
C ASN A 224 3.66 7.37 -12.02
N ASN A 225 3.05 6.68 -11.04
CA ASN A 225 2.53 5.31 -11.20
C ASN A 225 3.59 4.29 -11.67
N LEU A 226 4.81 4.35 -11.13
CA LEU A 226 5.92 3.48 -11.55
C LEU A 226 5.59 1.99 -11.35
N TYR A 227 4.93 1.61 -10.25
CA TYR A 227 4.47 0.24 -10.05
C TYR A 227 3.43 -0.19 -11.10
N GLY A 228 2.50 0.70 -11.46
CA GLY A 228 1.55 0.44 -12.54
C GLY A 228 2.25 0.22 -13.87
N TRP A 229 3.24 1.06 -14.20
CA TRP A 229 4.05 0.89 -15.41
C TRP A 229 4.77 -0.47 -15.42
N ALA A 230 5.40 -0.86 -14.32
CA ALA A 230 6.07 -2.15 -14.22
C ALA A 230 5.10 -3.32 -14.38
N MET A 231 3.90 -3.24 -13.79
CA MET A 231 2.86 -4.26 -13.92
C MET A 231 2.25 -4.34 -15.33
N MET A 232 2.38 -3.32 -16.16
CA MET A 232 1.95 -3.36 -17.56
C MET A 232 2.95 -4.06 -18.51
N GLN A 233 4.16 -4.34 -18.02
CA GLN A 233 5.18 -5.03 -18.80
C GLN A 233 4.85 -6.52 -18.96
N TYR A 234 5.69 -7.24 -19.71
CA TYR A 234 5.59 -8.69 -19.85
C TYR A 234 5.91 -9.37 -18.52
N LEU A 235 4.95 -10.10 -17.98
CA LEU A 235 5.02 -10.78 -16.69
C LEU A 235 4.87 -12.29 -16.87
N PRO A 236 5.48 -13.12 -16.02
CA PRO A 236 5.36 -14.56 -16.08
C PRO A 236 3.90 -15.04 -16.07
N THR A 237 3.64 -16.08 -16.86
CA THR A 237 2.31 -16.73 -16.93
C THR A 237 2.36 -18.22 -16.63
N GLY A 238 3.54 -18.83 -16.67
CA GLY A 238 3.75 -20.27 -16.46
C GLY A 238 4.86 -20.82 -17.34
N GLY A 239 4.94 -22.13 -17.52
CA GLY A 239 5.98 -22.79 -18.30
C GLY A 239 7.36 -22.68 -17.65
N PHE A 240 7.40 -22.69 -16.30
CA PHE A 240 8.63 -22.59 -15.53
C PHE A 240 9.47 -23.84 -15.69
N GLN A 241 10.71 -23.67 -16.18
CA GLN A 241 11.65 -24.79 -16.34
C GLN A 241 13.10 -24.34 -16.19
N TRP A 242 13.91 -25.22 -15.58
CA TRP A 242 15.35 -25.03 -15.54
C TRP A 242 15.95 -25.29 -16.93
N VAL A 243 16.88 -24.44 -17.34
CA VAL A 243 17.61 -24.55 -18.61
C VAL A 243 19.09 -24.72 -18.30
N ASP A 244 19.76 -25.61 -19.04
CA ASP A 244 21.20 -25.80 -18.91
C ASP A 244 21.94 -24.48 -19.20
N PRO A 245 22.71 -23.95 -18.23
CA PRO A 245 23.46 -22.71 -18.43
C PRO A 245 24.53 -22.80 -19.53
N ASN A 246 24.93 -23.99 -19.92
CA ASN A 246 25.93 -24.23 -20.99
C ASN A 246 25.29 -24.46 -22.38
N SER A 247 23.96 -24.42 -22.49
CA SER A 247 23.25 -24.75 -23.74
C SER A 247 23.45 -23.73 -24.86
N GLN A 248 23.89 -22.51 -24.53
CA GLN A 248 24.06 -21.41 -25.48
C GLN A 248 24.92 -20.27 -24.91
N ASP A 249 25.32 -19.33 -25.77
CA ASP A 249 25.92 -18.05 -25.34
C ASP A 249 24.82 -17.12 -24.77
N TRP A 250 24.74 -17.07 -23.44
CA TRP A 250 23.77 -16.23 -22.76
C TRP A 250 24.04 -14.74 -22.90
N LYS A 251 25.31 -14.33 -23.08
CA LYS A 251 25.62 -12.90 -23.30
C LYS A 251 25.02 -12.43 -24.64
N GLU A 252 25.27 -13.18 -25.71
CA GLU A 252 24.73 -12.89 -27.01
C GLU A 252 23.20 -12.95 -27.00
N LYS A 253 22.62 -13.99 -26.41
CA LYS A 253 21.16 -14.14 -26.32
C LYS A 253 20.49 -12.98 -25.58
N ILE A 254 21.00 -12.59 -24.42
CA ILE A 254 20.40 -11.53 -23.59
C ILE A 254 20.56 -10.17 -24.29
N SER A 255 21.68 -9.89 -24.95
CA SER A 255 21.88 -8.65 -25.69
C SER A 255 20.88 -8.48 -26.86
N ASN A 256 20.51 -9.60 -27.49
CA ASN A 256 19.61 -9.60 -28.66
C ASN A 256 18.15 -9.90 -28.32
N ILE A 257 17.80 -10.17 -27.05
CA ILE A 257 16.43 -10.48 -26.67
C ILE A 257 15.54 -9.23 -26.79
N GLU A 258 14.39 -9.40 -27.43
CA GLU A 258 13.35 -8.37 -27.48
C GLU A 258 12.48 -8.47 -26.22
N ASP A 259 12.14 -7.33 -25.65
CA ASP A 259 11.34 -7.25 -24.43
C ASP A 259 9.94 -7.86 -24.56
N GLU A 260 9.42 -7.91 -25.79
CA GLU A 260 8.08 -8.42 -26.12
C GLU A 260 8.06 -9.88 -26.54
N MET A 261 9.17 -10.60 -26.38
CA MET A 261 9.20 -12.06 -26.65
C MET A 261 8.33 -12.81 -25.66
N GLY A 262 7.71 -13.90 -26.12
CA GLY A 262 6.86 -14.75 -25.29
C GLY A 262 7.60 -15.54 -24.20
N LYS A 263 8.92 -15.47 -24.15
CA LYS A 263 9.80 -16.15 -23.17
C LYS A 263 10.57 -15.12 -22.36
N GLY A 264 10.69 -15.37 -21.08
CA GLY A 264 11.50 -14.61 -20.14
C GLY A 264 12.45 -15.50 -19.35
N TYR A 265 13.46 -14.92 -18.71
CA TYR A 265 14.50 -15.62 -17.98
C TYR A 265 14.83 -14.90 -16.68
N PHE A 266 14.97 -15.68 -15.61
CA PHE A 266 15.78 -15.30 -14.45
C PHE A 266 17.12 -16.03 -14.54
N LEU A 267 18.21 -15.33 -14.28
CA LEU A 267 19.56 -15.87 -14.36
C LEU A 267 20.31 -15.63 -13.06
N GLU A 268 21.05 -16.63 -12.59
CA GLU A 268 22.06 -16.48 -11.55
C GLU A 268 23.41 -16.33 -12.22
N VAL A 269 24.07 -15.19 -11.97
CA VAL A 269 25.26 -14.79 -12.74
C VAL A 269 26.34 -14.23 -11.84
N ASP A 270 27.59 -14.26 -12.36
CA ASP A 270 28.69 -13.43 -11.87
C ASP A 270 28.87 -12.24 -12.78
N LEU A 271 28.83 -11.03 -12.20
CA LEU A 271 29.04 -9.77 -12.92
C LEU A 271 30.33 -9.12 -12.44
N HIS A 272 31.19 -8.76 -13.39
CA HIS A 272 32.31 -7.88 -13.11
C HIS A 272 31.92 -6.42 -13.29
N TYR A 273 32.30 -5.60 -12.32
CA TYR A 273 32.09 -4.17 -12.31
C TYR A 273 33.43 -3.48 -12.61
N PRO A 274 33.70 -3.08 -13.87
CA PRO A 274 34.99 -2.48 -14.25
C PRO A 274 35.26 -1.16 -13.51
N GLU A 275 36.50 -0.95 -13.08
CA GLU A 275 36.91 0.25 -12.32
C GLU A 275 36.66 1.55 -13.09
N TYR A 276 36.77 1.55 -14.41
CA TYR A 276 36.50 2.76 -15.23
C TYR A 276 35.05 3.23 -15.18
N LEU A 277 34.11 2.38 -14.72
CA LEU A 277 32.72 2.73 -14.51
C LEU A 277 32.44 3.33 -13.13
N HIS A 278 33.37 3.24 -12.18
CA HIS A 278 33.11 3.60 -10.79
C HIS A 278 32.77 5.10 -10.66
N ASP A 279 33.53 5.98 -11.33
CA ASP A 279 33.24 7.42 -11.32
C ASP A 279 31.96 7.79 -12.11
N LEU A 280 31.63 7.00 -13.14
CA LEU A 280 30.41 7.20 -13.93
C LEU A 280 29.14 6.76 -13.18
N HIS A 281 29.26 5.75 -12.32
CA HIS A 281 28.13 5.12 -11.62
C HIS A 281 28.10 5.44 -10.13
N ASP A 282 28.94 6.35 -9.60
CA ASP A 282 29.01 6.66 -8.17
C ASP A 282 27.66 7.12 -7.60
N ASN A 283 26.86 7.81 -8.40
CA ASN A 283 25.55 8.31 -8.03
C ASN A 283 24.45 7.24 -8.09
N PHE A 284 24.56 6.26 -8.99
CA PHE A 284 23.60 5.20 -9.23
C PHE A 284 24.27 3.87 -9.57
N PRO A 285 24.99 3.24 -8.61
CA PRO A 285 25.58 1.93 -8.86
C PRO A 285 24.53 0.90 -9.26
N CYS A 286 24.89 0.03 -10.22
CA CYS A 286 24.05 -1.05 -10.69
C CYS A 286 24.03 -2.23 -9.69
N ALA A 287 23.05 -3.10 -9.81
CA ALA A 287 22.95 -4.36 -9.10
C ALA A 287 23.03 -4.21 -7.56
N PRO A 288 21.96 -3.63 -6.92
CA PRO A 288 21.90 -3.50 -5.46
C PRO A 288 21.91 -4.86 -4.76
N GLU A 289 22.54 -4.92 -3.59
CA GLU A 289 22.72 -6.14 -2.81
C GLU A 289 22.17 -6.00 -1.39
N LYS A 290 21.59 -7.09 -0.87
CA LYS A 290 21.25 -7.19 0.55
C LYS A 290 22.50 -7.65 1.30
N ILE A 291 23.18 -6.71 1.94
CA ILE A 291 24.37 -6.99 2.71
C ILE A 291 24.32 -6.37 4.11
N LYS A 292 25.08 -6.95 5.01
CA LYS A 292 25.36 -6.39 6.32
C LYS A 292 26.57 -5.50 6.21
N VAL A 293 26.37 -4.18 6.36
CA VAL A 293 27.48 -3.22 6.30
C VAL A 293 28.29 -3.29 7.58
N ASP A 294 29.58 -3.58 7.46
CA ASP A 294 30.49 -3.62 8.59
C ASP A 294 30.83 -2.22 9.09
N ILE A 295 31.17 -2.12 10.38
CA ILE A 295 31.47 -0.83 11.02
C ILE A 295 32.64 -0.11 10.36
N ASP A 296 33.60 -0.87 9.82
CA ASP A 296 34.80 -0.31 9.16
C ASP A 296 34.47 0.36 7.82
N GLN A 297 33.40 -0.05 7.18
CA GLN A 297 32.88 0.56 5.93
C GLN A 297 32.11 1.85 6.17
N LEU A 298 31.78 2.19 7.42
CA LEU A 298 31.10 3.44 7.76
C LEU A 298 32.06 4.63 7.78
N SER A 299 31.58 5.76 7.28
CA SER A 299 32.34 7.03 7.39
C SER A 299 32.54 7.43 8.87
N PRO A 300 33.53 8.29 9.19
CA PRO A 300 33.74 8.79 10.55
C PRO A 300 32.49 9.46 11.13
N HIS A 301 31.72 10.17 10.29
CA HIS A 301 30.44 10.79 10.69
C HIS A 301 29.38 9.76 11.06
N GLN A 302 29.20 8.72 10.23
CA GLN A 302 28.25 7.64 10.49
C GLN A 302 28.61 6.84 11.76
N LYS A 303 29.90 6.58 12.02
CA LYS A 303 30.38 5.93 13.26
C LYS A 303 29.97 6.76 14.47
N LYS A 304 30.27 8.08 14.46
CA LYS A 304 29.88 9.00 15.53
C LYS A 304 28.35 9.07 15.75
N LEU A 305 27.57 9.15 14.66
CA LEU A 305 26.11 9.16 14.73
C LEU A 305 25.57 7.86 15.35
N LYS A 306 26.12 6.71 14.94
CA LYS A 306 25.75 5.40 15.48
C LYS A 306 25.95 5.32 17.00
N GLU A 307 27.03 5.88 17.51
CA GLU A 307 27.32 5.97 18.95
C GLU A 307 26.32 6.90 19.66
N GLN A 308 26.05 8.08 19.09
CA GLN A 308 25.12 9.07 19.67
C GLN A 308 23.70 8.53 19.83
N ILE A 309 23.16 7.84 18.81
CA ILE A 309 21.80 7.29 18.83
C ILE A 309 21.74 5.90 19.48
N LYS A 310 22.88 5.39 20.01
CA LYS A 310 22.99 4.03 20.57
C LYS A 310 22.37 2.98 19.63
N ALA A 311 22.70 3.06 18.35
CA ALA A 311 22.15 2.16 17.34
C ALA A 311 22.47 0.69 17.66
N GLY A 312 21.50 -0.17 17.48
CA GLY A 312 21.65 -1.62 17.65
C GLY A 312 22.63 -2.26 16.66
N PRO A 313 22.79 -3.60 16.70
CA PRO A 313 23.68 -4.32 15.79
C PRO A 313 23.28 -4.11 14.33
N ALA A 314 24.26 -4.16 13.43
CA ALA A 314 24.02 -4.02 12.01
C ALA A 314 23.10 -5.15 11.51
N THR A 315 22.07 -4.78 10.77
CA THR A 315 21.16 -5.69 10.06
C THR A 315 21.44 -5.63 8.56
N GLU A 316 21.05 -6.65 7.82
CA GLU A 316 21.10 -6.60 6.36
C GLU A 316 20.27 -5.42 5.83
N LYS A 317 20.86 -4.69 4.90
CA LYS A 317 20.25 -3.57 4.20
C LYS A 317 20.46 -3.74 2.69
N LEU A 318 19.51 -3.25 1.92
CA LEU A 318 19.70 -3.12 0.49
C LEU A 318 20.59 -1.91 0.24
N VAL A 319 21.76 -2.13 -0.33
CA VAL A 319 22.75 -1.10 -0.60
C VAL A 319 23.24 -1.16 -2.04
N LEU A 320 23.69 -0.03 -2.55
CA LEU A 320 24.34 0.09 -3.84
C LEU A 320 25.85 0.04 -3.64
N THR A 321 26.51 -0.86 -4.34
CA THR A 321 27.99 -1.02 -4.31
C THR A 321 28.55 -1.10 -5.72
N LEU A 322 29.81 -0.70 -5.89
CA LEU A 322 30.57 -0.83 -7.14
C LEU A 322 31.39 -2.13 -7.18
N HIS A 323 31.11 -3.07 -6.28
CA HIS A 323 31.81 -4.35 -6.22
C HIS A 323 31.33 -5.31 -7.32
N ASN A 324 32.18 -6.27 -7.68
CA ASN A 324 31.79 -7.43 -8.48
C ASN A 324 30.66 -8.18 -7.77
N LYS A 325 29.76 -8.79 -8.54
CA LYS A 325 28.64 -9.58 -8.03
C LYS A 325 28.87 -11.04 -8.29
N THR A 326 28.61 -11.88 -7.29
CA THR A 326 28.71 -13.34 -7.40
C THR A 326 27.37 -14.00 -7.08
N ASN A 327 26.97 -14.99 -7.86
CA ASN A 327 25.68 -15.67 -7.72
C ASN A 327 24.49 -14.71 -7.65
N TYR A 328 24.56 -13.61 -8.39
CA TYR A 328 23.55 -12.57 -8.41
C TYR A 328 22.37 -12.98 -9.28
N ILE A 329 21.16 -13.01 -8.70
CA ILE A 329 19.96 -13.46 -9.43
C ILE A 329 19.18 -12.23 -9.89
N LEU A 330 18.87 -12.19 -11.19
CA LEU A 330 18.14 -11.07 -11.78
C LEU A 330 17.31 -11.52 -13.00
N HIS A 331 16.33 -10.70 -13.34
CA HIS A 331 15.55 -10.86 -14.57
C HIS A 331 16.40 -10.45 -15.80
N HIS A 332 16.19 -11.10 -16.94
CA HIS A 332 16.97 -10.84 -18.16
C HIS A 332 16.98 -9.38 -18.62
N ARG A 333 15.88 -8.62 -18.38
CA ARG A 333 15.82 -7.19 -18.71
C ARG A 333 16.82 -6.36 -17.91
N ASN A 334 16.96 -6.67 -16.63
CA ASN A 334 17.95 -6.01 -15.78
C ASN A 334 19.37 -6.38 -16.18
N LEU A 335 19.60 -7.66 -16.56
CA LEU A 335 20.90 -8.10 -17.05
C LEU A 335 21.26 -7.37 -18.36
N LYS A 336 20.31 -7.30 -19.31
CA LYS A 336 20.50 -6.56 -20.56
C LYS A 336 20.90 -5.10 -20.29
N GLN A 337 20.17 -4.40 -19.44
CA GLN A 337 20.48 -3.02 -19.05
C GLN A 337 21.86 -2.90 -18.40
N TYR A 338 22.25 -3.82 -17.52
CA TYR A 338 23.57 -3.75 -16.88
C TYR A 338 24.70 -4.00 -17.88
N LEU A 339 24.49 -4.87 -18.88
CA LEU A 339 25.47 -5.08 -19.96
C LEU A 339 25.58 -3.84 -20.85
N GLU A 340 24.46 -3.18 -21.17
CA GLU A 340 24.44 -1.91 -21.91
C GLU A 340 25.13 -0.77 -21.14
N LEU A 341 25.05 -0.78 -19.82
CA LEU A 341 25.75 0.16 -18.93
C LEU A 341 27.21 -0.20 -18.68
N GLY A 342 27.73 -1.27 -19.29
CA GLY A 342 29.14 -1.61 -19.31
C GLY A 342 29.59 -2.66 -18.29
N LEU A 343 28.69 -3.24 -17.47
CA LEU A 343 29.03 -4.38 -16.64
C LEU A 343 29.33 -5.61 -17.54
N GLU A 344 30.18 -6.48 -17.07
CA GLU A 344 30.59 -7.67 -17.83
C GLU A 344 30.04 -8.95 -17.22
N LEU A 345 29.33 -9.75 -18.01
CA LEU A 345 28.89 -11.10 -17.63
C LEU A 345 30.11 -12.05 -17.66
N LYS A 346 30.47 -12.58 -16.50
CA LYS A 346 31.60 -13.53 -16.38
C LYS A 346 31.16 -14.98 -16.39
N LYS A 347 30.04 -15.30 -15.73
CA LYS A 347 29.54 -16.66 -15.62
C LYS A 347 28.04 -16.68 -15.46
N VAL A 348 27.40 -17.71 -16.01
CA VAL A 348 26.00 -18.07 -15.75
C VAL A 348 25.97 -19.38 -14.97
N HIS A 349 25.33 -19.41 -13.82
CA HIS A 349 25.25 -20.58 -12.93
C HIS A 349 23.97 -21.37 -13.13
N ARG A 350 22.83 -20.67 -13.13
CA ARG A 350 21.51 -21.27 -13.30
C ARG A 350 20.62 -20.35 -14.14
N VAL A 351 19.71 -20.95 -14.88
CA VAL A 351 18.74 -20.23 -15.71
C VAL A 351 17.35 -20.83 -15.51
N LEU A 352 16.39 -19.98 -15.14
CA LEU A 352 14.98 -20.32 -15.09
C LEU A 352 14.27 -19.64 -16.25
N GLU A 353 13.74 -20.43 -17.18
CA GLU A 353 12.89 -19.96 -18.28
C GLU A 353 11.42 -19.98 -17.87
N PHE A 354 10.63 -19.05 -18.41
CA PHE A 354 9.18 -19.01 -18.24
C PHE A 354 8.50 -18.36 -19.46
N ASN A 355 7.21 -18.64 -19.63
CA ASN A 355 6.37 -17.92 -20.57
C ASN A 355 5.94 -16.57 -19.98
N GLN A 356 5.89 -15.52 -20.79
CA GLN A 356 5.50 -14.20 -20.32
C GLN A 356 4.55 -13.49 -21.31
N ARG A 357 3.72 -12.60 -20.79
CA ARG A 357 2.77 -11.78 -21.55
C ARG A 357 2.46 -10.50 -20.78
N ALA A 358 2.08 -9.43 -21.48
CA ALA A 358 1.58 -8.20 -20.85
C ALA A 358 0.11 -8.36 -20.40
N TRP A 359 -0.19 -9.43 -19.64
CA TRP A 359 -1.54 -9.83 -19.31
C TRP A 359 -2.26 -8.87 -18.37
N LEU A 360 -1.52 -8.18 -17.48
CA LEU A 360 -2.08 -7.28 -16.50
C LEU A 360 -2.35 -5.87 -17.05
N LYS A 361 -1.77 -5.53 -18.20
CA LYS A 361 -1.86 -4.20 -18.81
C LYS A 361 -3.30 -3.69 -18.92
N LYS A 362 -4.21 -4.52 -19.42
CA LYS A 362 -5.63 -4.13 -19.57
C LYS A 362 -6.29 -3.72 -18.27
N TYR A 363 -5.97 -4.40 -17.16
CA TYR A 363 -6.50 -4.09 -15.84
C TYR A 363 -5.93 -2.78 -15.27
N ILE A 364 -4.64 -2.56 -15.44
CA ILE A 364 -3.98 -1.32 -14.99
C ILE A 364 -4.48 -0.12 -15.80
N ASP A 365 -4.62 -0.26 -17.13
CA ASP A 365 -5.18 0.77 -18.00
C ASP A 365 -6.62 1.12 -17.62
N LEU A 366 -7.46 0.11 -17.31
CA LEU A 366 -8.83 0.31 -16.82
C LEU A 366 -8.87 1.17 -15.55
N ASN A 367 -8.09 0.78 -14.53
CA ASN A 367 -8.06 1.51 -13.26
C ASN A 367 -7.51 2.94 -13.43
N THR A 368 -6.53 3.09 -14.31
CA THR A 368 -5.96 4.41 -14.64
C THR A 368 -6.99 5.30 -15.36
N SER A 369 -7.80 4.74 -16.26
CA SER A 369 -8.90 5.46 -16.90
C SER A 369 -9.95 5.87 -15.86
N PHE A 370 -10.41 4.95 -15.03
CA PHE A 370 -11.35 5.26 -13.96
C PHE A 370 -10.84 6.35 -13.01
N ARG A 371 -9.54 6.33 -12.69
CA ARG A 371 -8.94 7.36 -11.84
C ARG A 371 -8.89 8.73 -12.51
N LYS A 372 -8.65 8.79 -13.82
CA LYS A 372 -8.67 10.03 -14.61
C LYS A 372 -10.08 10.62 -14.71
N GLU A 373 -11.08 9.76 -14.86
CA GLU A 373 -12.49 10.13 -14.97
C GLU A 373 -13.12 10.46 -13.59
N ALA A 374 -12.49 10.02 -12.51
CA ALA A 374 -12.99 10.24 -11.14
C ALA A 374 -13.00 11.73 -10.79
N LEU A 375 -14.15 12.22 -10.35
CA LEU A 375 -14.34 13.61 -9.96
C LEU A 375 -14.07 13.83 -8.46
N SER A 376 -14.32 12.84 -7.61
CA SER A 376 -14.09 12.92 -6.18
C SER A 376 -12.75 12.30 -5.77
N LYS A 377 -12.19 12.78 -4.66
CA LYS A 377 -10.99 12.20 -4.05
C LYS A 377 -11.23 10.77 -3.60
N PHE A 378 -12.42 10.46 -3.06
CA PHE A 378 -12.81 9.11 -2.67
C PHE A 378 -12.66 8.10 -3.81
N GLU A 379 -13.16 8.41 -5.02
CA GLU A 379 -12.99 7.55 -6.20
C GLU A 379 -11.54 7.49 -6.69
N LYS A 380 -10.82 8.62 -6.68
CA LYS A 380 -9.40 8.66 -7.08
C LYS A 380 -8.53 7.76 -6.20
N ASP A 381 -8.77 7.79 -4.89
CA ASP A 381 -8.04 6.96 -3.93
C ASP A 381 -8.43 5.48 -4.06
N LEU A 382 -9.71 5.19 -4.33
CA LEU A 382 -10.19 3.84 -4.64
C LEU A 382 -9.43 3.22 -5.83
N PHE A 383 -9.35 3.91 -6.97
CA PHE A 383 -8.69 3.36 -8.15
C PHE A 383 -7.17 3.32 -8.02
N LYS A 384 -6.59 4.22 -7.24
CA LYS A 384 -5.18 4.12 -6.82
C LYS A 384 -4.93 2.86 -6.00
N LEU A 385 -5.82 2.59 -5.04
CA LEU A 385 -5.76 1.37 -4.23
C LEU A 385 -5.84 0.12 -5.10
N MET A 386 -6.76 0.08 -6.08
CA MET A 386 -6.94 -1.08 -6.97
C MET A 386 -5.67 -1.44 -7.77
N ASN A 387 -4.83 -0.47 -8.10
CA ASN A 387 -3.52 -0.73 -8.71
C ASN A 387 -2.46 -1.13 -7.66
N ASN A 388 -2.29 -0.34 -6.60
CA ASN A 388 -1.18 -0.53 -5.66
C ASN A 388 -1.33 -1.80 -4.82
N ALA A 389 -2.55 -2.14 -4.40
CA ALA A 389 -2.81 -3.35 -3.62
C ALA A 389 -2.63 -4.64 -4.43
N PHE A 390 -2.75 -4.56 -5.76
CA PHE A 390 -2.43 -5.69 -6.64
C PHE A 390 -0.94 -6.06 -6.53
N PHE A 391 -0.05 -5.08 -6.60
CA PHE A 391 1.38 -5.27 -6.41
C PHE A 391 1.70 -5.92 -5.05
N GLY A 392 1.08 -5.45 -3.96
CA GLY A 392 1.25 -6.02 -2.63
C GLY A 392 0.86 -7.50 -2.54
N LYS A 393 -0.16 -7.94 -3.32
CA LYS A 393 -0.57 -9.36 -3.33
C LYS A 393 0.41 -10.25 -4.08
N VAL A 394 1.00 -9.77 -5.17
CA VAL A 394 2.03 -10.52 -5.92
C VAL A 394 3.20 -10.86 -5.00
N GLY A 395 3.74 -9.89 -4.27
CA GLY A 395 4.79 -10.13 -3.28
C GLY A 395 4.37 -11.09 -2.18
N ALA A 396 3.14 -10.94 -1.64
CA ALA A 396 2.62 -11.81 -0.59
C ALA A 396 2.38 -13.26 -1.04
N ILE A 397 2.00 -13.51 -2.29
CA ILE A 397 1.83 -14.86 -2.82
C ILE A 397 3.17 -15.61 -2.81
N PHE A 398 4.25 -14.98 -3.24
CA PHE A 398 5.58 -15.57 -3.16
C PHE A 398 6.01 -15.83 -1.71
N MET A 399 5.81 -14.90 -0.78
CA MET A 399 6.11 -15.06 0.65
C MET A 399 5.23 -16.13 1.33
N PHE A 400 3.93 -16.19 1.01
CA PHE A 400 2.98 -17.11 1.66
C PHE A 400 3.22 -18.57 1.26
N MET A 401 3.61 -18.83 0.02
CA MET A 401 4.02 -20.16 -0.45
C MET A 401 5.29 -20.63 0.27
N HIS A 402 6.25 -19.75 0.49
CA HIS A 402 7.44 -20.04 1.29
C HIS A 402 7.08 -20.43 2.74
N PHE A 403 6.15 -19.72 3.37
CA PHE A 403 5.69 -20.02 4.74
C PHE A 403 4.98 -21.39 4.84
N LEU A 404 4.13 -21.72 3.88
CA LEU A 404 3.43 -23.02 3.85
C LEU A 404 4.40 -24.19 3.65
N ILE A 405 5.38 -24.06 2.76
CA ILE A 405 6.40 -25.11 2.54
C ILE A 405 7.21 -25.37 3.81
N PHE A 406 7.63 -24.33 4.52
CA PHE A 406 8.37 -24.49 5.78
C PHE A 406 7.54 -25.02 6.94
N THR A 407 6.24 -24.74 6.98
CA THR A 407 5.36 -25.20 8.07
C THR A 407 4.98 -26.67 7.92
N PHE A 408 4.85 -27.16 6.70
CA PHE A 408 4.52 -28.58 6.42
C PHE A 408 5.73 -29.50 6.29
N SER A 409 6.94 -28.97 6.11
CA SER A 409 8.17 -29.78 6.03
C SER A 409 8.87 -30.04 7.36
N ARG A 410 8.34 -29.58 8.50
CA ARG A 410 8.82 -30.04 9.81
C ARG A 410 8.25 -31.43 10.10
N PRO A 411 9.10 -32.48 10.22
CA PRO A 411 8.59 -33.76 10.66
C PRO A 411 8.05 -33.60 12.08
N VAL A 412 6.80 -34.01 12.25
CA VAL A 412 6.21 -34.18 13.58
C VAL A 412 7.08 -35.24 14.27
N LYS A 413 7.93 -34.81 15.20
CA LYS A 413 8.55 -35.79 16.13
C LYS A 413 7.43 -36.28 17.04
N MET A 414 7.07 -37.56 16.83
CA MET A 414 6.34 -38.34 17.82
C MET A 414 7.12 -38.42 19.13
#